data_42713be907dd9ff26a47726492bcef29
#
_entry.id   42713be907dd9ff26a47726492bcef29
#
_cell.length_a   1.000
_cell.length_b   1.000
_cell.length_c   1.000
_cell.angle_alpha   90.00
_cell.angle_beta   90.00
_cell.angle_gamma   90.00
#
_symmetry.space_group_name_H-M   'P 1'
#
loop_
_entity.id
_entity.type
_entity.pdbx_description
1 polymer ?
#
loop_
_entity_poly.entity_id
_entity_poly.type
_entity_poly.pdbx_seq_one_letter_code
_entity_poly.pdbx_strand_id
1 'polypeptide(L)'
;VEDILRIYGYNNVEIPTTLKSSLTTKGEVDYSQKLQNLISEQLVGCGFNEILNNSLTRAGYYDGMETYPSKNLVMLLNPLSTDLNAMRQTLLFGGLESISHNANRKNADLKFFEFGNCYYFDAEKKNPEKSLAAYTENYHLGLWVTGKKVSNSWAHADEESSVYELKAYVENIFLRLGLNMRNLVVGNLVDDIYATALSVQTKGGKRLATFGIVTVSYTHLRAHETRH
;
A
#
# COMPACT_ATOMS: atom_id res chain seq x y z
N VAL A 1 -27.74 -17.77 17.15
CA VAL A 1 -27.98 -18.70 16.00
C VAL A 1 -27.31 -20.04 16.28
N GLU A 2 -26.03 -20.08 16.67
CA GLU A 2 -25.29 -21.33 16.90
C GLU A 2 -25.92 -22.23 17.97
N ASP A 3 -26.35 -21.67 19.11
CA ASP A 3 -26.97 -22.44 20.20
C ASP A 3 -28.30 -23.05 19.75
N ILE A 4 -29.07 -22.37 18.93
CA ILE A 4 -30.31 -22.90 18.36
C ILE A 4 -30.00 -24.08 17.43
N LEU A 5 -28.96 -23.98 16.62
CA LEU A 5 -28.54 -25.04 15.70
C LEU A 5 -28.00 -26.27 16.46
N ARG A 6 -27.35 -26.08 17.62
CA ARG A 6 -26.93 -27.20 18.48
C ARG A 6 -28.10 -28.00 19.01
N ILE A 7 -29.19 -27.32 19.43
CA ILE A 7 -30.40 -27.98 19.93
C ILE A 7 -31.20 -28.60 18.79
N TYR A 8 -31.34 -27.88 17.68
CA TYR A 8 -32.07 -28.36 16.50
C TYR A 8 -31.38 -29.51 15.80
N GLY A 9 -30.05 -29.55 15.86
CA GLY A 9 -29.16 -30.49 15.17
C GLY A 9 -28.74 -29.99 13.81
N TYR A 10 -27.42 -29.86 13.62
CA TYR A 10 -26.85 -29.37 12.34
C TYR A 10 -27.25 -30.22 11.14
N ASN A 11 -27.45 -31.53 11.33
CA ASN A 11 -27.86 -32.46 10.27
C ASN A 11 -29.33 -32.29 9.82
N ASN A 12 -30.13 -31.56 10.61
CA ASN A 12 -31.53 -31.29 10.28
C ASN A 12 -31.71 -30.03 9.43
N VAL A 13 -30.63 -29.30 9.17
CA VAL A 13 -30.65 -28.12 8.30
C VAL A 13 -30.66 -28.56 6.85
N GLU A 14 -31.72 -28.23 6.13
CA GLU A 14 -31.80 -28.51 4.69
C GLU A 14 -30.75 -27.67 3.93
N ILE A 15 -29.95 -28.36 3.12
CA ILE A 15 -29.00 -27.70 2.22
C ILE A 15 -29.76 -27.36 0.93
N PRO A 16 -30.01 -26.09 0.61
CA PRO A 16 -30.72 -25.73 -0.62
C PRO A 16 -29.89 -26.13 -1.84
N THR A 17 -30.52 -26.79 -2.79
CA THR A 17 -29.91 -27.17 -4.07
C THR A 17 -29.74 -26.01 -5.02
N THR A 18 -30.38 -24.87 -4.73
CA THR A 18 -30.32 -23.65 -5.56
C THR A 18 -30.12 -22.41 -4.68
N LEU A 19 -29.16 -21.59 -5.05
CA LEU A 19 -28.96 -20.28 -4.46
C LEU A 19 -29.68 -19.23 -5.33
N LYS A 20 -30.67 -18.55 -4.75
CA LYS A 20 -31.29 -17.39 -5.41
C LYS A 20 -30.57 -16.13 -4.96
N SER A 21 -29.81 -15.52 -5.84
CA SER A 21 -29.21 -14.22 -5.62
C SER A 21 -29.56 -13.27 -6.76
N SER A 22 -29.81 -11.99 -6.44
CA SER A 22 -29.87 -10.94 -7.46
C SER A 22 -28.49 -10.36 -7.61
N LEU A 23 -27.84 -10.58 -8.75
CA LEU A 23 -26.55 -10.00 -9.08
C LEU A 23 -26.77 -8.66 -9.78
N THR A 24 -26.37 -7.57 -9.14
CA THR A 24 -26.27 -6.25 -9.79
C THR A 24 -24.89 -6.14 -10.42
N THR A 25 -24.83 -6.13 -11.75
CA THR A 25 -23.56 -6.14 -12.52
C THR A 25 -23.02 -4.74 -12.82
N LYS A 26 -23.62 -3.68 -12.29
CA LYS A 26 -23.20 -2.29 -12.55
C LYS A 26 -23.18 -1.49 -11.26
N GLY A 27 -22.05 -1.53 -10.54
CA GLY A 27 -21.80 -0.69 -9.37
C GLY A 27 -20.46 0.00 -9.44
N GLU A 28 -20.27 1.04 -8.64
CA GLU A 28 -18.96 1.71 -8.47
C GLU A 28 -17.88 0.72 -8.01
N VAL A 29 -18.25 -0.28 -7.24
CA VAL A 29 -17.36 -1.36 -6.77
C VAL A 29 -16.79 -2.15 -7.94
N ASP A 30 -17.61 -2.50 -8.93
CA ASP A 30 -17.18 -3.23 -10.14
C ASP A 30 -16.18 -2.40 -10.95
N TYR A 31 -16.37 -1.09 -11.03
CA TYR A 31 -15.47 -0.21 -11.74
C TYR A 31 -14.10 -0.11 -11.03
N SER A 32 -14.10 0.04 -9.71
CA SER A 32 -12.87 0.05 -8.91
C SER A 32 -12.08 -1.26 -9.06
N GLN A 33 -12.76 -2.41 -8.97
CA GLN A 33 -12.12 -3.71 -9.16
C GLN A 33 -11.57 -3.91 -10.57
N LYS A 34 -12.27 -3.44 -11.60
CA LYS A 34 -11.78 -3.49 -12.99
C LYS A 34 -10.53 -2.64 -13.18
N LEU A 35 -10.46 -1.44 -12.59
CA LEU A 35 -9.28 -0.60 -12.62
C LEU A 35 -8.11 -1.25 -11.90
N GLN A 36 -8.35 -1.83 -10.73
CA GLN A 36 -7.32 -2.54 -9.97
C GLN A 36 -6.76 -3.70 -10.80
N ASN A 37 -7.61 -4.55 -11.37
CA ASN A 37 -7.18 -5.68 -12.20
C ASN A 37 -6.39 -5.20 -13.43
N LEU A 38 -6.84 -4.13 -14.09
CA LEU A 38 -6.18 -3.56 -15.25
C LEU A 38 -4.73 -3.12 -14.95
N ILE A 39 -4.52 -2.50 -13.78
CA ILE A 39 -3.18 -2.05 -13.36
C ILE A 39 -2.35 -3.24 -12.85
N SER A 40 -2.96 -4.17 -12.09
CA SER A 40 -2.28 -5.40 -11.63
C SER A 40 -1.74 -6.21 -12.81
N GLU A 41 -2.54 -6.46 -13.83
CA GLU A 41 -2.11 -7.17 -15.04
C GLU A 41 -0.92 -6.49 -15.72
N GLN A 42 -0.95 -5.17 -15.82
CA GLN A 42 0.16 -4.39 -16.38
C GLN A 42 1.42 -4.52 -15.54
N LEU A 43 1.32 -4.39 -14.22
CA LEU A 43 2.46 -4.50 -13.30
C LEU A 43 3.06 -5.90 -13.29
N VAL A 44 2.22 -6.94 -13.25
CA VAL A 44 2.67 -8.34 -13.36
C VAL A 44 3.38 -8.57 -14.69
N GLY A 45 2.86 -8.04 -15.80
CA GLY A 45 3.52 -8.07 -17.10
C GLY A 45 4.89 -7.36 -17.13
N CYS A 46 5.13 -6.42 -16.21
CA CYS A 46 6.42 -5.74 -16.02
C CYS A 46 7.33 -6.44 -14.99
N GLY A 47 6.94 -7.60 -14.48
CA GLY A 47 7.72 -8.41 -13.54
C GLY A 47 7.52 -8.02 -12.07
N PHE A 48 6.47 -7.28 -11.73
CA PHE A 48 6.11 -7.03 -10.34
C PHE A 48 5.35 -8.22 -9.75
N ASN A 49 5.57 -8.43 -8.45
CA ASN A 49 4.79 -9.36 -7.64
C ASN A 49 3.86 -8.58 -6.71
N GLU A 50 2.61 -9.00 -6.64
CA GLU A 50 1.67 -8.44 -5.68
C GLU A 50 2.01 -8.92 -4.28
N ILE A 51 2.00 -7.99 -3.33
CA ILE A 51 2.12 -8.28 -1.91
C ILE A 51 0.87 -7.81 -1.17
N LEU A 52 0.57 -8.44 -0.06
CA LEU A 52 -0.53 -8.08 0.82
C LEU A 52 -0.02 -8.04 2.26
N ASN A 53 0.12 -6.83 2.78
CA ASN A 53 0.54 -6.60 4.14
C ASN A 53 -0.64 -6.29 5.06
N ASN A 54 -0.45 -6.49 6.37
CA ASN A 54 -1.46 -6.17 7.36
C ASN A 54 -1.74 -4.66 7.37
N SER A 55 -3.01 -4.29 7.56
CA SER A 55 -3.40 -2.89 7.82
C SER A 55 -2.99 -2.40 9.20
N LEU A 56 -2.69 -3.31 10.13
CA LEU A 56 -2.11 -3.00 11.42
C LEU A 56 -0.59 -2.92 11.32
N THR A 57 -0.03 -1.95 12.02
CA THR A 57 1.40 -1.64 12.01
C THR A 57 1.87 -1.18 13.39
N ARG A 58 3.16 -1.04 13.54
CA ARG A 58 3.79 -0.50 14.76
C ARG A 58 3.70 1.03 14.75
N ALA A 59 3.08 1.62 15.79
CA ALA A 59 3.00 3.07 15.95
C ALA A 59 4.38 3.74 15.95
N GLY A 60 5.40 3.08 16.53
CA GLY A 60 6.77 3.59 16.59
C GLY A 60 7.43 3.89 15.24
N TYR A 61 6.92 3.36 14.14
CA TYR A 61 7.42 3.71 12.80
C TYR A 61 7.16 5.17 12.43
N TYR A 62 6.20 5.80 13.08
CA TYR A 62 5.76 7.17 12.81
C TYR A 62 6.34 8.19 13.79
N ASP A 63 7.20 7.74 14.72
CA ASP A 63 7.82 8.63 15.70
C ASP A 63 8.81 9.58 15.02
N GLY A 64 8.57 10.88 15.20
CA GLY A 64 9.40 11.92 14.60
C GLY A 64 9.15 12.19 13.12
N MET A 65 8.18 11.51 12.47
CA MET A 65 7.83 11.78 11.09
C MET A 65 7.03 13.08 10.95
N GLU A 66 7.43 13.89 9.96
CA GLU A 66 6.70 15.11 9.59
C GLU A 66 5.59 14.80 8.56
N THR A 67 5.88 13.94 7.57
CA THR A 67 4.93 13.59 6.50
C THR A 67 3.76 12.75 7.00
N TYR A 68 4.02 11.84 7.94
CA TYR A 68 3.00 10.99 8.56
C TYR A 68 3.08 11.09 10.10
N PRO A 69 2.62 12.19 10.69
CA PRO A 69 2.81 12.44 12.11
C PRO A 69 2.00 11.46 12.99
N SER A 70 2.62 11.04 14.10
CA SER A 70 2.02 10.09 15.07
C SER A 70 0.68 10.56 15.62
N LYS A 71 0.44 11.88 15.70
CA LYS A 71 -0.85 12.46 16.15
C LYS A 71 -2.05 12.11 15.26
N ASN A 72 -1.78 11.74 14.00
CA ASN A 72 -2.80 11.35 13.02
C ASN A 72 -2.99 9.83 12.93
N LEU A 73 -2.33 9.05 13.79
CA LEU A 73 -2.51 7.61 13.85
C LEU A 73 -3.88 7.21 14.40
N VAL A 74 -4.46 6.20 13.79
CA VAL A 74 -5.59 5.48 14.34
C VAL A 74 -5.05 4.40 15.28
N MET A 75 -5.07 4.67 16.59
CA MET A 75 -4.58 3.75 17.61
C MET A 75 -5.65 2.73 17.99
N LEU A 76 -5.24 1.47 18.20
CA LEU A 76 -6.11 0.41 18.71
C LEU A 76 -6.28 0.53 20.22
N LEU A 77 -7.51 0.36 20.67
CA LEU A 77 -7.82 0.40 22.12
C LEU A 77 -7.22 -0.80 22.86
N ASN A 78 -7.33 -2.00 22.26
CA ASN A 78 -6.82 -3.25 22.82
C ASN A 78 -5.99 -4.00 21.77
N PRO A 79 -4.73 -3.60 21.53
CA PRO A 79 -3.89 -4.26 20.55
C PRO A 79 -3.48 -5.66 21.00
N LEU A 80 -3.41 -6.61 20.06
CA LEU A 80 -2.95 -7.98 20.33
C LEU A 80 -1.45 -8.04 20.64
N SER A 81 -0.69 -7.09 20.14
CA SER A 81 0.75 -6.94 20.40
C SER A 81 1.17 -5.48 20.29
N THR A 82 2.34 -5.15 20.82
CA THR A 82 2.96 -3.82 20.67
C THR A 82 3.33 -3.49 19.23
N ASP A 83 3.51 -4.53 18.40
CA ASP A 83 3.92 -4.40 17.01
C ASP A 83 2.73 -4.19 16.06
N LEU A 84 1.51 -4.40 16.54
CA LEU A 84 0.27 -4.25 15.77
C LEU A 84 -0.72 -3.39 16.56
N ASN A 85 -0.28 -2.19 16.95
CA ASN A 85 -1.02 -1.31 17.85
C ASN A 85 -1.66 -0.08 17.19
N ALA A 86 -1.41 0.12 15.88
CA ALA A 86 -1.97 1.22 15.11
C ALA A 86 -2.37 0.78 13.70
N MET A 87 -3.25 1.54 13.04
CA MET A 87 -3.56 1.36 11.62
C MET A 87 -2.60 2.20 10.77
N ARG A 88 -2.16 1.64 9.65
CA ARG A 88 -1.14 2.25 8.77
C ARG A 88 -1.64 3.54 8.12
N GLN A 89 -0.83 4.61 8.15
CA GLN A 89 -1.04 5.84 7.37
C GLN A 89 -0.47 5.73 5.95
N THR A 90 0.43 4.78 5.72
CA THR A 90 1.10 4.57 4.43
C THR A 90 1.37 3.09 4.21
N LEU A 91 1.45 2.67 2.95
CA LEU A 91 1.87 1.31 2.57
C LEU A 91 3.39 1.10 2.70
N LEU A 92 4.16 2.18 2.92
CA LEU A 92 5.61 2.19 2.87
C LEU A 92 6.24 1.13 3.77
N PHE A 93 5.88 1.10 5.05
CA PHE A 93 6.52 0.24 6.04
C PHE A 93 6.28 -1.24 5.79
N GLY A 94 5.04 -1.64 5.44
CA GLY A 94 4.74 -3.02 5.07
C GLY A 94 5.55 -3.50 3.86
N GLY A 95 5.72 -2.64 2.85
CA GLY A 95 6.58 -2.94 1.71
C GLY A 95 8.05 -3.06 2.09
N LEU A 96 8.58 -2.19 2.97
CA LEU A 96 9.95 -2.27 3.47
C LEU A 96 10.19 -3.53 4.31
N GLU A 97 9.22 -3.95 5.14
CA GLU A 97 9.27 -5.21 5.88
C GLU A 97 9.34 -6.42 4.91
N SER A 98 8.50 -6.41 3.88
CA SER A 98 8.49 -7.44 2.84
C SER A 98 9.83 -7.51 2.09
N ILE A 99 10.42 -6.37 1.74
CA ILE A 99 11.76 -6.27 1.14
C ILE A 99 12.81 -6.83 2.09
N SER A 100 12.77 -6.42 3.36
CA SER A 100 13.69 -6.90 4.40
C SER A 100 13.64 -8.42 4.53
N HIS A 101 12.43 -8.98 4.62
CA HIS A 101 12.21 -10.41 4.72
C HIS A 101 12.85 -11.19 3.55
N ASN A 102 12.69 -10.71 2.32
CA ASN A 102 13.24 -11.34 1.12
C ASN A 102 14.76 -11.17 1.02
N ALA A 103 15.28 -9.98 1.31
CA ALA A 103 16.71 -9.72 1.25
C ALA A 103 17.50 -10.56 2.27
N ASN A 104 16.92 -10.83 3.46
CA ASN A 104 17.50 -11.73 4.45
C ASN A 104 17.57 -13.19 3.93
N ARG A 105 16.82 -13.51 2.87
CA ARG A 105 16.85 -14.80 2.15
C ARG A 105 17.67 -14.76 0.86
N LYS A 106 18.55 -13.73 0.71
CA LYS A 106 19.38 -13.50 -0.46
C LYS A 106 18.62 -13.21 -1.75
N ASN A 107 17.38 -12.75 -1.64
CA ASN A 107 16.56 -12.28 -2.76
C ASN A 107 16.41 -10.76 -2.63
N ALA A 108 17.28 -10.01 -3.29
CA ALA A 108 17.37 -8.55 -3.19
C ALA A 108 16.79 -7.80 -4.41
N ASP A 109 16.69 -8.47 -5.56
CA ASP A 109 16.23 -7.90 -6.82
C ASP A 109 14.71 -8.06 -6.89
N LEU A 110 13.97 -7.08 -6.38
CA LEU A 110 12.54 -7.18 -6.14
C LEU A 110 11.77 -6.05 -6.80
N LYS A 111 10.61 -6.40 -7.36
CA LYS A 111 9.59 -5.47 -7.80
C LYS A 111 8.27 -5.88 -7.15
N PHE A 112 7.79 -5.05 -6.23
CA PHE A 112 6.56 -5.31 -5.49
C PHE A 112 5.52 -4.23 -5.73
N PHE A 113 4.25 -4.61 -5.70
CA PHE A 113 3.15 -3.67 -5.61
C PHE A 113 2.10 -4.15 -4.61
N GLU A 114 1.38 -3.21 -4.02
CA GLU A 114 0.28 -3.47 -3.10
C GLU A 114 -0.83 -2.44 -3.32
N PHE A 115 -2.06 -2.92 -3.45
CA PHE A 115 -3.25 -2.09 -3.28
C PHE A 115 -3.74 -2.21 -1.84
N GLY A 116 -3.97 -1.08 -1.18
CA GLY A 116 -4.41 -1.13 0.20
C GLY A 116 -4.93 0.18 0.74
N ASN A 117 -5.70 0.07 1.80
CA ASN A 117 -6.23 1.22 2.53
C ASN A 117 -5.18 1.79 3.49
N CYS A 118 -5.16 3.11 3.59
CA CYS A 118 -4.41 3.89 4.55
C CYS A 118 -5.40 4.71 5.39
N TYR A 119 -5.11 4.84 6.68
CA TYR A 119 -6.06 5.36 7.67
C TYR A 119 -5.50 6.59 8.36
N TYR A 120 -6.34 7.59 8.56
CA TYR A 120 -5.96 8.85 9.19
C TYR A 120 -6.99 9.23 10.25
N PHE A 121 -6.48 9.74 11.36
CA PHE A 121 -7.25 10.35 12.41
C PHE A 121 -7.01 11.87 12.43
N ASP A 122 -8.09 12.65 12.48
CA ASP A 122 -8.05 14.10 12.57
C ASP A 122 -8.89 14.55 13.78
N ALA A 123 -8.18 14.98 14.81
CA ALA A 123 -8.83 15.38 16.07
C ALA A 123 -9.75 16.59 15.90
N GLU A 124 -9.49 17.47 14.92
CA GLU A 124 -10.28 18.68 14.66
C GLU A 124 -11.66 18.36 14.06
N LYS A 125 -11.78 17.20 13.39
CA LYS A 125 -13.03 16.73 12.78
C LYS A 125 -13.91 15.90 13.71
N LYS A 126 -13.56 15.78 15.00
CA LYS A 126 -14.40 15.08 15.96
C LYS A 126 -15.79 15.72 16.04
N ASN A 127 -16.80 14.90 15.85
CA ASN A 127 -18.20 15.31 15.95
C ASN A 127 -18.96 14.33 16.84
N PRO A 128 -19.60 14.81 17.94
CA PRO A 128 -20.37 13.93 18.83
C PRO A 128 -21.53 13.21 18.16
N GLU A 129 -22.11 13.82 17.11
CA GLU A 129 -23.23 13.22 16.36
C GLU A 129 -22.76 12.20 15.31
N LYS A 130 -21.48 12.28 14.91
CA LYS A 130 -20.88 11.41 13.88
C LYS A 130 -19.58 10.83 14.39
N SER A 131 -19.65 9.69 15.04
CA SER A 131 -18.50 9.04 15.71
C SER A 131 -17.30 8.78 14.77
N LEU A 132 -17.54 8.59 13.46
CA LEU A 132 -16.49 8.33 12.46
C LEU A 132 -16.01 9.57 11.71
N ALA A 133 -16.51 10.76 11.99
CA ALA A 133 -16.14 11.99 11.26
C ALA A 133 -14.66 12.33 11.34
N ALA A 134 -14.00 11.93 12.43
CA ALA A 134 -12.56 12.13 12.64
C ALA A 134 -11.66 11.13 11.90
N TYR A 135 -12.23 10.12 11.29
CA TYR A 135 -11.47 9.05 10.64
C TYR A 135 -11.63 9.14 9.12
N THR A 136 -10.53 8.97 8.42
CA THR A 136 -10.51 8.96 6.95
C THR A 136 -9.79 7.69 6.49
N GLU A 137 -10.36 7.05 5.47
CA GLU A 137 -9.80 5.88 4.82
C GLU A 137 -9.59 6.19 3.34
N ASN A 138 -8.37 5.99 2.85
CA ASN A 138 -8.02 6.21 1.45
C ASN A 138 -7.35 4.99 0.87
N TYR A 139 -7.76 4.62 -0.35
CA TYR A 139 -7.18 3.50 -1.09
C TYR A 139 -5.98 3.95 -1.90
N HIS A 140 -4.85 3.27 -1.75
CA HIS A 140 -3.59 3.61 -2.37
C HIS A 140 -2.99 2.44 -3.12
N LEU A 141 -2.13 2.74 -4.10
CA LEU A 141 -1.22 1.81 -4.75
C LEU A 141 0.21 2.15 -4.30
N GLY A 142 0.90 1.18 -3.71
CA GLY A 142 2.32 1.22 -3.42
C GLY A 142 3.12 0.44 -4.45
N LEU A 143 4.29 0.96 -4.83
CA LEU A 143 5.26 0.33 -5.71
C LEU A 143 6.64 0.36 -5.06
N TRP A 144 7.35 -0.76 -5.09
CA TRP A 144 8.73 -0.85 -4.60
C TRP A 144 9.59 -1.55 -5.64
N VAL A 145 10.78 -0.99 -5.86
CA VAL A 145 11.79 -1.55 -6.75
C VAL A 145 13.12 -1.54 -5.99
N THR A 146 13.82 -2.66 -5.95
CA THR A 146 15.09 -2.80 -5.23
C THR A 146 16.07 -3.65 -6.01
N GLY A 147 17.37 -3.49 -5.70
CA GLY A 147 18.43 -4.30 -6.26
C GLY A 147 18.73 -3.98 -7.72
N LYS A 148 18.97 -5.01 -8.52
CA LYS A 148 19.36 -4.89 -9.91
C LYS A 148 18.15 -4.86 -10.83
N LYS A 149 18.16 -3.94 -11.78
CA LYS A 149 17.22 -3.89 -12.90
C LYS A 149 17.52 -5.00 -13.90
N VAL A 150 18.81 -5.19 -14.20
CA VAL A 150 19.33 -6.23 -15.08
C VAL A 150 20.44 -6.98 -14.35
N SER A 151 20.27 -8.30 -14.21
CA SER A 151 21.28 -9.17 -13.65
C SER A 151 22.45 -9.35 -14.62
N ASN A 152 23.64 -9.55 -14.07
CA ASN A 152 24.83 -9.83 -14.87
C ASN A 152 24.64 -11.04 -15.79
N SER A 153 24.98 -10.86 -17.05
CA SER A 153 24.97 -11.91 -18.06
C SER A 153 26.18 -11.77 -18.97
N TRP A 154 26.39 -12.78 -19.81
CA TRP A 154 27.45 -12.70 -20.83
C TRP A 154 27.26 -11.55 -21.82
N ALA A 155 26.04 -11.02 -21.95
CA ALA A 155 25.69 -9.98 -22.93
C ALA A 155 25.78 -8.55 -22.35
N HIS A 156 25.62 -8.39 -21.02
CA HIS A 156 25.66 -7.08 -20.37
C HIS A 156 26.08 -7.16 -18.89
N ALA A 157 26.69 -6.06 -18.43
CA ALA A 157 26.98 -5.86 -17.02
C ALA A 157 25.70 -5.63 -16.20
N ASP A 158 25.85 -5.72 -14.88
CA ASP A 158 24.79 -5.35 -13.93
C ASP A 158 24.34 -3.91 -14.14
N GLU A 159 23.01 -3.71 -14.08
CA GLU A 159 22.40 -2.38 -14.02
C GLU A 159 21.54 -2.30 -12.76
N GLU A 160 21.81 -1.33 -11.90
CA GLU A 160 21.01 -1.11 -10.69
C GLU A 160 19.69 -0.43 -11.02
N SER A 161 18.67 -0.74 -10.21
CA SER A 161 17.38 -0.07 -10.28
C SER A 161 17.53 1.42 -9.98
N SER A 162 16.76 2.26 -10.66
CA SER A 162 16.84 3.71 -10.52
C SER A 162 15.46 4.34 -10.35
N VAL A 163 15.45 5.59 -9.86
CA VAL A 163 14.22 6.40 -9.79
C VAL A 163 13.58 6.61 -11.15
N TYR A 164 14.38 6.61 -12.23
CA TYR A 164 13.89 6.77 -13.59
C TYR A 164 13.11 5.54 -14.07
N GLU A 165 13.53 4.36 -13.64
CA GLU A 165 12.78 3.13 -13.90
C GLU A 165 11.41 3.18 -13.22
N LEU A 166 11.36 3.55 -11.93
CA LEU A 166 10.11 3.71 -11.20
C LEU A 166 9.23 4.79 -11.83
N LYS A 167 9.81 5.91 -12.27
CA LYS A 167 9.11 6.96 -13.00
C LYS A 167 8.43 6.43 -14.25
N ALA A 168 9.13 5.59 -15.04
CA ALA A 168 8.56 5.01 -16.25
C ALA A 168 7.34 4.12 -15.95
N TYR A 169 7.37 3.33 -14.87
CA TYR A 169 6.20 2.55 -14.45
C TYR A 169 5.03 3.45 -14.04
N VAL A 170 5.28 4.51 -13.29
CA VAL A 170 4.23 5.48 -12.89
C VAL A 170 3.62 6.16 -14.11
N GLU A 171 4.43 6.60 -15.07
CA GLU A 171 3.97 7.22 -16.32
C GLU A 171 3.14 6.25 -17.15
N ASN A 172 3.54 4.99 -17.24
CA ASN A 172 2.81 3.95 -17.95
C ASN A 172 1.46 3.64 -17.30
N ILE A 173 1.37 3.65 -15.95
CA ILE A 173 0.11 3.52 -15.23
C ILE A 173 -0.82 4.69 -15.57
N PHE A 174 -0.32 5.93 -15.53
CA PHE A 174 -1.12 7.10 -15.89
C PHE A 174 -1.61 7.03 -17.34
N LEU A 175 -0.74 6.64 -18.27
CA LEU A 175 -1.13 6.45 -19.66
C LEU A 175 -2.23 5.38 -19.80
N ARG A 176 -2.12 4.28 -19.07
CA ARG A 176 -3.11 3.20 -19.06
C ARG A 176 -4.47 3.66 -18.51
N LEU A 177 -4.45 4.58 -17.56
CA LEU A 177 -5.64 5.22 -17.00
C LEU A 177 -6.19 6.36 -17.87
N GLY A 178 -5.59 6.64 -19.02
CA GLY A 178 -5.98 7.72 -19.93
C GLY A 178 -5.52 9.12 -19.48
N LEU A 179 -4.63 9.20 -18.49
CA LEU A 179 -4.06 10.46 -18.01
C LEU A 179 -2.84 10.82 -18.86
N ASN A 180 -2.89 11.99 -19.52
CA ASN A 180 -1.76 12.47 -20.32
C ASN A 180 -0.81 13.29 -19.44
N MET A 181 0.47 12.89 -19.41
CA MET A 181 1.52 13.59 -18.65
C MET A 181 1.68 15.07 -19.00
N ARG A 182 1.34 15.49 -20.22
CA ARG A 182 1.34 16.91 -20.64
C ARG A 182 0.34 17.78 -19.85
N ASN A 183 -0.68 17.15 -19.26
CA ASN A 183 -1.68 17.81 -18.44
C ASN A 183 -1.37 17.76 -16.94
N LEU A 184 -0.27 17.15 -16.57
CA LEU A 184 0.19 16.98 -15.20
C LEU A 184 1.43 17.85 -14.95
N VAL A 185 1.63 18.24 -13.71
CA VAL A 185 2.80 18.97 -13.25
C VAL A 185 3.69 18.02 -12.48
N VAL A 186 4.93 17.88 -12.92
CA VAL A 186 5.96 17.11 -12.21
C VAL A 186 6.87 18.10 -11.51
N GLY A 187 7.03 17.96 -10.21
CA GLY A 187 7.86 18.82 -9.38
C GLY A 187 8.72 18.05 -8.40
N ASN A 188 9.79 18.67 -7.94
CA ASN A 188 10.58 18.11 -6.85
C ASN A 188 9.75 18.11 -5.55
N LEU A 189 9.88 17.04 -4.79
CA LEU A 189 9.33 16.91 -3.45
C LEU A 189 10.47 16.82 -2.46
N VAL A 190 10.37 17.60 -1.39
CA VAL A 190 11.26 17.50 -0.23
C VAL A 190 10.39 17.09 0.94
N ASP A 191 10.69 15.94 1.50
CA ASP A 191 10.05 15.44 2.72
C ASP A 191 11.05 14.59 3.52
N ASP A 192 10.63 14.10 4.66
CA ASP A 192 11.45 13.31 5.57
C ASP A 192 11.61 11.85 5.14
N ILE A 193 10.87 11.37 4.14
CA ILE A 193 10.86 9.98 3.69
C ILE A 193 11.91 9.71 2.63
N TYR A 194 12.09 10.65 1.70
CA TYR A 194 12.91 10.44 0.52
C TYR A 194 14.17 11.28 0.54
N ALA A 195 15.28 10.69 0.17
CA ALA A 195 16.53 11.42 -0.11
C ALA A 195 16.39 12.29 -1.37
N THR A 196 15.65 11.80 -2.36
CA THR A 196 15.28 12.52 -3.58
C THR A 196 13.93 12.02 -4.03
N ALA A 197 13.00 12.93 -4.28
CA ALA A 197 11.65 12.58 -4.71
C ALA A 197 11.07 13.54 -5.74
N LEU A 198 10.11 12.99 -6.49
CA LEU A 198 9.25 13.72 -7.41
C LEU A 198 7.81 13.54 -6.99
N SER A 199 7.02 14.59 -7.21
CA SER A 199 5.57 14.57 -7.09
C SER A 199 4.93 14.81 -8.45
N VAL A 200 3.84 14.11 -8.71
CA VAL A 200 2.99 14.33 -9.88
C VAL A 200 1.66 14.87 -9.41
N GLN A 201 1.26 16.01 -9.95
CA GLN A 201 0.06 16.74 -9.54
C GLN A 201 -0.77 17.14 -10.76
N THR A 202 -2.07 17.31 -10.55
CA THR A 202 -2.92 17.97 -11.54
C THR A 202 -2.61 19.48 -11.59
N LYS A 203 -2.99 20.16 -12.66
CA LYS A 203 -2.89 21.63 -12.76
C LYS A 203 -3.65 22.35 -11.63
N GLY A 204 -4.64 21.72 -11.04
CA GLY A 204 -5.38 22.22 -9.87
C GLY A 204 -4.72 21.93 -8.51
N GLY A 205 -3.49 21.41 -8.49
CA GLY A 205 -2.72 21.15 -7.26
C GLY A 205 -3.04 19.83 -6.55
N LYS A 206 -3.95 19.00 -7.07
CA LYS A 206 -4.22 17.68 -6.48
C LYS A 206 -3.05 16.74 -6.76
N ARG A 207 -2.40 16.25 -5.71
CA ARG A 207 -1.31 15.26 -5.79
C ARG A 207 -1.88 13.89 -6.18
N LEU A 208 -1.29 13.29 -7.21
CA LEU A 208 -1.69 11.99 -7.74
C LEU A 208 -0.71 10.88 -7.37
N ALA A 209 0.60 11.19 -7.41
CA ALA A 209 1.64 10.24 -7.04
C ALA A 209 2.86 10.97 -6.46
N THR A 210 3.59 10.25 -5.62
CA THR A 210 4.93 10.62 -5.14
C THR A 210 5.83 9.42 -5.27
N PHE A 211 7.05 9.60 -5.70
CA PHE A 211 8.03 8.53 -5.81
C PHE A 211 9.45 9.08 -5.69
N GLY A 212 10.34 8.26 -5.18
CA GLY A 212 11.71 8.69 -4.93
C GLY A 212 12.56 7.58 -4.33
N ILE A 213 13.76 7.95 -3.92
CA ILE A 213 14.70 7.08 -3.22
C ILE A 213 14.47 7.26 -1.72
N VAL A 214 14.07 6.20 -1.05
CA VAL A 214 13.82 6.21 0.41
C VAL A 214 15.13 6.47 1.15
N THR A 215 15.10 7.33 2.18
CA THR A 215 16.27 7.66 2.99
C THR A 215 16.79 6.43 3.75
N VAL A 216 18.09 6.43 3.98
CA VAL A 216 18.79 5.33 4.69
C VAL A 216 18.23 5.13 6.10
N SER A 217 17.75 6.18 6.77
CA SER A 217 17.17 6.10 8.10
C SER A 217 15.97 5.14 8.18
N TYR A 218 15.14 5.07 7.14
CA TYR A 218 14.01 4.12 7.10
C TYR A 218 14.39 2.73 6.60
N THR A 219 15.48 2.60 5.84
CA THR A 219 15.98 1.29 5.43
C THR A 219 16.74 0.57 6.54
N HIS A 220 17.24 1.30 7.55
CA HIS A 220 17.91 0.75 8.74
C HIS A 220 16.96 0.33 9.88
N LEU A 221 15.66 0.46 9.75
CA LEU A 221 14.68 -0.19 10.66
C LEU A 221 14.94 -1.71 10.83
N ARG A 222 15.85 -2.24 10.02
CA ARG A 222 16.36 -3.62 10.04
C ARG A 222 17.26 -3.98 11.22
N ALA A 223 18.00 -3.03 11.80
CA ALA A 223 19.10 -3.37 12.69
C ALA A 223 18.69 -3.63 14.14
N HIS A 224 17.48 -3.24 14.54
CA HIS A 224 17.02 -3.37 15.93
C HIS A 224 16.17 -4.62 16.21
N GLU A 225 15.73 -5.38 15.19
CA GLU A 225 14.87 -6.55 15.38
C GLU A 225 15.59 -7.89 15.44
N THR A 226 16.90 -7.95 15.28
CA THR A 226 17.65 -9.23 15.31
C THR A 226 18.42 -9.49 16.61
N ARG A 227 18.01 -8.86 17.72
CA ARG A 227 18.52 -9.21 19.04
C ARG A 227 17.39 -9.68 19.94
N HIS A 228 16.95 -10.91 19.73
CA HIS A 228 16.47 -11.81 20.79
C HIS A 228 16.62 -13.25 20.32
#